data_afb0533802391334e7fec12e3865e8cd
#
_entry.id   afb0533802391334e7fec12e3865e8cd
#
_cell.length_a   1.000
_cell.length_b   1.000
_cell.length_c   1.000
_cell.angle_alpha   90.00
_cell.angle_beta   90.00
_cell.angle_gamma   90.00
#
_symmetry.space_group_name_H-M   'P 1'
#
loop_
_entity.id
_entity.type
_entity.pdbx_description
1 polymer ?
#
loop_
_entity_poly.entity_id
_entity_poly.type
_entity_poly.pdbx_seq_one_letter_code
_entity_poly.pdbx_strand_id
1 'polypeptide(L)'
;ETARPGYYSNVLTKYGIKCEVAATMRSSIERYTFPGGKSNLLFNLGNGLTNEIGASLRRVSDTEFEGTRLLGTFCYNPQAVFPMYFVVRVNKKPAAFGMWKKQPDLHNAQAQWDTYQGKYKLYPGYGRDMAGNDIGYYMTYDLAKGEQVEVQVGVSFVSIEGARANLNAEQQGFNFDK
;
A
#
# COMPACT_ATOMS: atom_id res chain seq x y z
N GLU A 1 18.49 -10.01 7.39
CA GLU A 1 17.19 -10.64 7.08
C GLU A 1 16.89 -11.76 8.07
N THR A 2 15.65 -11.81 8.58
CA THR A 2 15.15 -12.89 9.44
C THR A 2 13.77 -13.27 8.98
N ALA A 3 13.53 -14.58 8.78
CA ALA A 3 12.23 -15.13 8.39
C ALA A 3 11.87 -16.30 9.29
N ARG A 4 10.61 -16.36 9.74
CA ARG A 4 10.00 -17.48 10.46
C ARG A 4 8.49 -17.48 10.20
N PRO A 5 7.76 -18.57 10.44
CA PRO A 5 6.32 -18.59 10.24
C PRO A 5 5.64 -17.41 10.94
N GLY A 6 4.85 -16.64 10.17
CA GLY A 6 4.13 -15.46 10.64
C GLY A 6 4.95 -14.18 10.86
N TYR A 7 6.28 -14.21 10.65
CA TYR A 7 7.14 -13.06 10.87
C TYR A 7 8.27 -12.97 9.85
N TYR A 8 8.50 -11.75 9.35
CA TYR A 8 9.63 -11.41 8.50
C TYR A 8 10.25 -10.07 8.92
N SER A 9 11.56 -9.95 8.84
CA SER A 9 12.25 -8.66 9.01
C SER A 9 13.48 -8.52 8.11
N ASN A 10 13.72 -7.30 7.68
CA ASN A 10 14.95 -6.91 7.01
C ASN A 10 15.34 -5.46 7.31
N VAL A 11 16.53 -5.05 6.85
CA VAL A 11 16.98 -3.66 6.86
C VAL A 11 17.23 -3.22 5.43
N LEU A 12 16.55 -2.16 5.02
CA LEU A 12 16.81 -1.46 3.76
C LEU A 12 18.09 -0.64 3.93
N THR A 13 19.23 -1.24 3.67
CA THR A 13 20.57 -0.67 3.99
C THR A 13 20.81 0.69 3.36
N LYS A 14 20.30 0.90 2.13
CA LYS A 14 20.41 2.19 1.42
C LYS A 14 19.74 3.33 2.19
N TYR A 15 18.69 3.05 2.94
CA TYR A 15 17.86 4.05 3.63
C TYR A 15 17.97 3.96 5.15
N GLY A 16 18.63 2.94 5.68
CA GLY A 16 18.72 2.70 7.13
C GLY A 16 17.38 2.41 7.81
N ILE A 17 16.41 1.88 7.05
CA ILE A 17 15.05 1.60 7.54
C ILE A 17 14.98 0.12 7.90
N LYS A 18 14.61 -0.21 9.15
CA LYS A 18 14.26 -1.57 9.54
C LYS A 18 12.78 -1.80 9.25
N CYS A 19 12.49 -2.88 8.53
CA CYS A 19 11.13 -3.32 8.19
C CYS A 19 10.85 -4.63 8.90
N GLU A 20 9.71 -4.73 9.56
CA GLU A 20 9.21 -5.91 10.25
C GLU A 20 7.76 -6.14 9.85
N VAL A 21 7.39 -7.37 9.58
CA VAL A 21 6.03 -7.76 9.18
C VAL A 21 5.63 -8.99 9.98
N ALA A 22 4.46 -8.95 10.59
CA ALA A 22 3.80 -10.10 11.17
C ALA A 22 2.43 -10.28 10.51
N ALA A 23 2.06 -11.51 10.20
CA ALA A 23 0.84 -11.82 9.47
C ALA A 23 -0.02 -12.82 10.23
N THR A 24 -1.32 -12.61 10.18
CA THR A 24 -2.36 -13.53 10.59
C THR A 24 -3.05 -14.13 9.36
N MET A 25 -4.24 -14.70 9.50
CA MET A 25 -4.93 -15.36 8.39
C MET A 25 -5.41 -14.38 7.30
N ARG A 26 -5.88 -13.18 7.69
CA ARG A 26 -6.51 -12.20 6.80
C ARG A 26 -6.05 -10.77 7.06
N SER A 27 -5.02 -10.62 7.87
CA SER A 27 -4.44 -9.31 8.18
C SER A 27 -2.93 -9.38 8.37
N SER A 28 -2.29 -8.22 8.34
CA SER A 28 -0.90 -8.07 8.77
C SER A 28 -0.76 -6.82 9.65
N ILE A 29 0.29 -6.82 10.46
CA ILE A 29 0.84 -5.64 11.09
C ILE A 29 2.29 -5.49 10.66
N GLU A 30 2.68 -4.28 10.31
CA GLU A 30 4.01 -3.95 9.85
C GLU A 30 4.59 -2.85 10.74
N ARG A 31 5.88 -2.93 11.03
CA ARG A 31 6.60 -1.90 11.79
C ARG A 31 7.82 -1.44 11.01
N TYR A 32 7.86 -0.14 10.77
CA TYR A 32 8.97 0.53 10.11
C TYR A 32 9.71 1.43 11.09
N THR A 33 10.99 1.15 11.35
CA THR A 33 11.86 1.98 12.20
C THR A 33 12.74 2.84 11.30
N PHE A 34 12.63 4.15 11.43
CA PHE A 34 13.28 5.12 10.56
C PHE A 34 14.55 5.73 11.19
N PRO A 35 15.53 6.11 10.34
CA PRO A 35 16.75 6.77 10.82
C PRO A 35 16.54 8.22 11.28
N GLY A 36 15.34 8.76 11.05
CA GLY A 36 14.96 10.14 11.34
C GLY A 36 14.90 11.03 10.11
N GLY A 37 14.32 12.22 10.29
CA GLY A 37 14.09 13.18 9.21
C GLY A 37 12.83 12.92 8.40
N LYS A 38 12.77 13.52 7.22
CA LYS A 38 11.63 13.37 6.31
C LYS A 38 11.60 11.97 5.72
N SER A 39 10.56 11.23 6.00
CA SER A 39 10.40 9.83 5.65
C SER A 39 9.08 9.58 4.93
N ASN A 40 9.04 8.62 4.01
CA ASN A 40 7.85 8.32 3.24
C ASN A 40 7.50 6.83 3.33
N LEU A 41 6.21 6.55 3.49
CA LEU A 41 5.60 5.25 3.23
C LEU A 41 4.84 5.30 1.92
N LEU A 42 5.05 4.29 1.06
CA LEU A 42 4.41 4.18 -0.24
C LEU A 42 3.64 2.87 -0.33
N PHE A 43 2.38 2.97 -0.72
CA PHE A 43 1.47 1.84 -0.93
C PHE A 43 1.21 1.73 -2.43
N ASN A 44 1.94 0.81 -3.07
CA ASN A 44 1.91 0.65 -4.51
C ASN A 44 0.90 -0.43 -4.91
N LEU A 45 -0.13 -0.04 -5.63
CA LEU A 45 -1.15 -0.93 -6.19
C LEU A 45 -0.88 -1.30 -7.66
N GLY A 46 0.19 -0.76 -8.25
CA GLY A 46 0.60 -1.06 -9.62
C GLY A 46 1.41 -2.35 -9.76
N ASN A 47 2.06 -2.80 -8.70
CA ASN A 47 2.90 -4.00 -8.71
C ASN A 47 2.20 -5.18 -8.03
N GLY A 48 2.28 -6.34 -8.63
CA GLY A 48 1.75 -7.58 -8.10
C GLY A 48 2.40 -8.78 -8.78
N LEU A 49 2.19 -9.96 -8.21
CA LEU A 49 2.69 -11.23 -8.77
C LEU A 49 1.84 -11.74 -9.94
N THR A 50 0.70 -11.10 -10.17
CA THR A 50 -0.22 -11.48 -11.25
C THR A 50 -0.20 -10.43 -12.37
N ASN A 51 -0.56 -10.84 -13.58
CA ASN A 51 -0.61 -9.95 -14.74
C ASN A 51 -1.86 -9.06 -14.77
N GLU A 52 -2.79 -9.29 -13.85
CA GLU A 52 -4.01 -8.50 -13.80
C GLU A 52 -3.71 -7.07 -13.32
N ILE A 53 -4.37 -6.14 -13.97
CA ILE A 53 -4.25 -4.72 -13.72
C ILE A 53 -5.63 -4.13 -13.41
N GLY A 54 -5.64 -3.19 -12.50
CA GLY A 54 -6.85 -2.52 -12.07
C GLY A 54 -6.88 -2.41 -10.56
N ALA A 55 -6.97 -1.19 -10.08
CA ALA A 55 -7.05 -0.88 -8.66
C ALA A 55 -7.92 0.35 -8.44
N SER A 56 -8.48 0.45 -7.25
CA SER A 56 -9.11 1.67 -6.76
C SER A 56 -8.66 1.92 -5.33
N LEU A 57 -8.61 3.18 -4.94
CA LEU A 57 -8.33 3.56 -3.56
C LEU A 57 -8.96 4.90 -3.21
N ARG A 58 -9.25 5.09 -1.93
CA ARG A 58 -9.67 6.36 -1.35
C ARG A 58 -9.17 6.49 0.08
N ARG A 59 -8.97 7.70 0.53
CA ARG A 59 -8.68 8.02 1.92
C ARG A 59 -9.97 8.10 2.71
N VAL A 60 -10.02 7.43 3.86
CA VAL A 60 -11.17 7.41 4.76
C VAL A 60 -10.99 8.42 5.89
N SER A 61 -9.77 8.50 6.45
CA SER A 61 -9.41 9.42 7.52
C SER A 61 -7.96 9.87 7.41
N ASP A 62 -7.47 10.58 8.42
CA ASP A 62 -6.05 10.96 8.50
C ASP A 62 -5.11 9.75 8.58
N THR A 63 -5.61 8.63 9.09
CA THR A 63 -4.82 7.42 9.36
C THR A 63 -5.37 6.17 8.69
N GLU A 64 -6.37 6.28 7.82
CA GLU A 64 -6.98 5.13 7.17
C GLU A 64 -7.27 5.41 5.70
N PHE A 65 -6.96 4.45 4.85
CA PHE A 65 -7.39 4.38 3.46
C PHE A 65 -7.81 2.95 3.10
N GLU A 66 -8.58 2.82 2.04
CA GLU A 66 -9.15 1.55 1.59
C GLU A 66 -9.22 1.48 0.08
N GLY A 67 -9.43 0.31 -0.45
CA GLY A 67 -9.57 0.14 -1.89
C GLY A 67 -9.68 -1.30 -2.34
N THR A 68 -9.44 -1.47 -3.64
CA THR A 68 -9.47 -2.77 -4.31
C THR A 68 -8.28 -2.92 -5.24
N ARG A 69 -7.90 -4.17 -5.48
CA ARG A 69 -7.00 -4.55 -6.57
C ARG A 69 -7.51 -5.81 -7.23
N LEU A 70 -7.48 -5.83 -8.55
CA LEU A 70 -7.73 -7.07 -9.30
C LEU A 70 -6.50 -7.97 -9.21
N LEU A 71 -6.75 -9.22 -8.89
CA LEU A 71 -5.80 -10.33 -8.91
C LEU A 71 -6.29 -11.37 -9.90
N GLY A 72 -5.38 -12.15 -10.46
CA GLY A 72 -5.79 -13.21 -11.37
C GLY A 72 -4.63 -13.84 -12.09
N THR A 73 -4.97 -14.62 -13.14
CA THR A 73 -4.03 -15.32 -14.01
C THR A 73 -3.01 -16.21 -13.29
N PHE A 74 -3.33 -16.68 -12.08
CA PHE A 74 -2.53 -17.68 -11.40
C PHE A 74 -2.52 -18.99 -12.21
N CYS A 75 -1.36 -19.59 -12.32
CA CYS A 75 -1.18 -20.87 -13.03
C CYS A 75 -1.71 -20.85 -14.47
N TYR A 76 -1.55 -19.72 -15.15
CA TYR A 76 -1.99 -19.53 -16.55
C TYR A 76 -3.50 -19.70 -16.79
N ASN A 77 -4.32 -19.55 -15.76
CA ASN A 77 -5.76 -19.52 -15.91
C ASN A 77 -6.26 -18.10 -16.19
N PRO A 78 -6.53 -17.72 -17.44
CA PRO A 78 -6.93 -16.36 -17.81
C PRO A 78 -8.34 -15.98 -17.32
N GLN A 79 -9.11 -16.94 -16.83
CA GLN A 79 -10.47 -16.71 -16.31
C GLN A 79 -10.51 -16.48 -14.81
N ALA A 80 -9.43 -16.76 -14.10
CA ALA A 80 -9.35 -16.59 -12.64
C ALA A 80 -9.03 -15.14 -12.27
N VAL A 81 -9.93 -14.21 -12.60
CA VAL A 81 -9.83 -12.79 -12.22
C VAL A 81 -10.81 -12.49 -11.09
N PHE A 82 -10.32 -11.94 -10.00
CA PHE A 82 -11.15 -11.62 -8.84
C PHE A 82 -10.62 -10.37 -8.12
N PRO A 83 -11.50 -9.59 -7.49
CA PRO A 83 -11.08 -8.44 -6.68
C PRO A 83 -10.57 -8.91 -5.32
N MET A 84 -9.50 -8.27 -4.85
CA MET A 84 -9.12 -8.24 -3.46
C MET A 84 -9.41 -6.85 -2.90
N TYR A 85 -10.15 -6.81 -1.80
CA TYR A 85 -10.47 -5.60 -1.06
C TYR A 85 -9.51 -5.45 0.10
N PHE A 86 -9.11 -4.22 0.40
CA PHE A 86 -8.20 -3.96 1.51
C PHE A 86 -8.61 -2.72 2.31
N VAL A 87 -8.22 -2.72 3.59
CA VAL A 87 -8.24 -1.57 4.49
C VAL A 87 -6.86 -1.45 5.10
N VAL A 88 -6.29 -0.25 5.07
CA VAL A 88 -4.98 0.06 5.67
C VAL A 88 -5.15 1.11 6.74
N ARG A 89 -4.55 0.87 7.91
CA ARG A 89 -4.47 1.83 9.01
C ARG A 89 -3.03 2.07 9.40
N VAL A 90 -2.74 3.30 9.82
CA VAL A 90 -1.44 3.67 10.39
C VAL A 90 -1.63 4.23 11.80
N ASN A 91 -0.67 3.97 12.68
CA ASN A 91 -0.73 4.41 14.07
C ASN A 91 -0.47 5.92 14.24
N LYS A 92 -0.01 6.59 13.20
CA LYS A 92 0.42 7.99 13.27
C LYS A 92 -0.11 8.79 12.09
N LYS A 93 -0.67 9.98 12.38
CA LYS A 93 -1.08 10.93 11.34
C LYS A 93 0.15 11.42 10.56
N PRO A 94 0.13 11.34 9.21
CA PRO A 94 1.21 11.89 8.39
C PRO A 94 1.21 13.43 8.38
N ALA A 95 2.39 14.04 8.21
CA ALA A 95 2.54 15.46 7.98
C ALA A 95 1.99 15.87 6.58
N ALA A 96 2.12 14.98 5.59
CA ALA A 96 1.55 15.16 4.27
C ALA A 96 1.16 13.80 3.68
N PHE A 97 0.25 13.81 2.72
CA PHE A 97 -0.20 12.63 2.00
C PHE A 97 -0.56 12.99 0.55
N GLY A 98 -0.77 11.99 -0.25
CA GLY A 98 -1.29 12.13 -1.61
C GLY A 98 -1.36 10.79 -2.32
N MET A 99 -1.73 10.87 -3.57
CA MET A 99 -1.81 9.71 -4.46
C MET A 99 -0.89 9.90 -5.66
N TRP A 100 -0.58 8.82 -6.35
CA TRP A 100 0.06 8.87 -7.65
C TRP A 100 -0.68 8.00 -8.64
N LYS A 101 -0.48 8.32 -9.91
CA LYS A 101 -0.96 7.52 -11.04
C LYS A 101 0.10 7.54 -12.13
N LYS A 102 0.43 6.37 -12.66
CA LYS A 102 1.25 6.27 -13.86
C LYS A 102 0.45 6.78 -15.05
N GLN A 103 1.05 7.61 -15.85
CA GLN A 103 0.42 8.05 -17.09
C GLN A 103 0.40 6.89 -18.08
N PRO A 104 -0.70 6.67 -18.81
CA PRO A 104 -0.77 5.62 -19.81
C PRO A 104 0.24 5.88 -20.92
N ASP A 105 0.86 4.80 -21.41
CA ASP A 105 1.65 4.83 -22.63
C ASP A 105 0.68 4.91 -23.83
N LEU A 106 0.65 6.05 -24.47
CA LEU A 106 -0.15 6.28 -25.66
C LEU A 106 0.73 6.06 -26.89
N HIS A 107 0.67 4.87 -27.45
CA HIS A 107 1.52 4.46 -28.58
C HIS A 107 1.44 5.35 -29.81
N ASN A 108 0.38 6.11 -29.98
CA ASN A 108 0.18 7.06 -31.07
C ASN A 108 0.16 8.52 -30.60
N ALA A 109 0.71 8.77 -29.43
CA ALA A 109 0.73 10.11 -28.87
C ALA A 109 1.70 11.01 -29.60
N GLN A 110 1.27 12.23 -29.87
CA GLN A 110 2.15 13.28 -30.37
C GLN A 110 3.22 13.64 -29.32
N ALA A 111 4.26 14.33 -29.74
CA ALA A 111 5.42 14.66 -28.89
C ALA A 111 5.08 15.27 -27.50
N GLN A 112 3.97 15.96 -27.38
CA GLN A 112 3.47 16.45 -26.09
C GLN A 112 3.16 15.35 -25.08
N TRP A 113 2.85 14.12 -25.53
CA TRP A 113 2.56 12.96 -24.70
C TRP A 113 3.81 12.19 -24.31
N ASP A 114 4.88 12.29 -25.08
CA ASP A 114 6.16 11.63 -24.79
C ASP A 114 6.71 12.06 -23.42
N THR A 115 6.35 13.28 -23.01
CA THR A 115 6.70 13.80 -21.68
C THR A 115 6.07 13.01 -20.54
N TYR A 116 4.96 12.32 -20.77
CA TYR A 116 4.19 11.58 -19.76
C TYR A 116 4.41 10.07 -19.81
N GLN A 117 4.99 9.54 -20.90
CA GLN A 117 5.22 8.10 -21.03
C GLN A 117 6.11 7.58 -19.90
N GLY A 118 5.64 6.53 -19.24
CA GLY A 118 6.34 5.88 -18.14
C GLY A 118 6.51 6.73 -16.88
N LYS A 119 5.97 7.93 -16.83
CA LYS A 119 6.08 8.85 -15.69
C LYS A 119 4.90 8.75 -14.75
N TYR A 120 5.17 8.92 -13.46
CA TYR A 120 4.15 9.03 -12.44
C TYR A 120 3.76 10.49 -12.24
N LYS A 121 2.46 10.74 -12.23
CA LYS A 121 1.91 12.02 -11.80
C LYS A 121 1.53 11.93 -10.33
N LEU A 122 2.02 12.87 -9.55
CA LEU A 122 1.68 13.02 -8.13
C LEU A 122 0.48 13.94 -7.96
N TYR A 123 -0.38 13.60 -7.00
CA TYR A 123 -1.55 14.37 -6.59
C TYR A 123 -1.46 14.67 -5.08
N PRO A 124 -0.68 15.68 -4.68
CA PRO A 124 -0.51 16.04 -3.27
C PRO A 124 -1.84 16.45 -2.63
N GLY A 125 -2.10 15.97 -1.41
CA GLY A 125 -3.32 16.25 -0.66
C GLY A 125 -4.59 15.64 -1.25
N TYR A 126 -4.49 14.92 -2.36
CA TYR A 126 -5.66 14.25 -2.94
C TYR A 126 -5.98 12.98 -2.16
N GLY A 127 -7.23 12.86 -1.72
CA GLY A 127 -7.70 11.72 -0.93
C GLY A 127 -9.06 11.18 -1.37
N ARG A 128 -9.60 11.68 -2.49
CA ARG A 128 -10.86 11.18 -3.06
C ARG A 128 -10.62 9.89 -3.85
N ASP A 129 -11.69 9.34 -4.40
CA ASP A 129 -11.62 8.11 -5.20
C ASP A 129 -10.65 8.26 -6.39
N MET A 130 -9.75 7.32 -6.49
CA MET A 130 -8.83 7.17 -7.61
C MET A 130 -8.88 5.74 -8.11
N ALA A 131 -9.01 5.56 -9.42
CA ALA A 131 -8.94 4.26 -10.08
C ALA A 131 -7.91 4.28 -11.20
N GLY A 132 -7.28 3.13 -11.46
CA GLY A 132 -6.30 2.97 -12.52
C GLY A 132 -5.51 1.68 -12.40
N ASN A 133 -4.64 1.44 -13.37
CA ASN A 133 -3.83 0.23 -13.42
C ASN A 133 -2.62 0.30 -12.50
N ASP A 134 -1.99 1.46 -12.46
CA ASP A 134 -0.76 1.69 -11.70
C ASP A 134 -0.94 2.99 -10.90
N ILE A 135 -1.52 2.82 -9.74
CA ILE A 135 -1.83 3.87 -8.79
C ILE A 135 -1.27 3.52 -7.41
N GLY A 136 -1.18 4.51 -6.54
CA GLY A 136 -0.82 4.28 -5.15
C GLY A 136 -1.06 5.48 -4.26
N TYR A 137 -0.81 5.26 -2.99
CA TYR A 137 -0.95 6.23 -1.92
C TYR A 137 0.39 6.43 -1.22
N TYR A 138 0.70 7.67 -0.86
CA TYR A 138 1.89 7.97 -0.07
C TYR A 138 1.56 8.79 1.17
N MET A 139 2.32 8.55 2.21
CA MET A 139 2.31 9.30 3.46
C MET A 139 3.71 9.80 3.75
N THR A 140 3.84 11.07 4.11
CA THR A 140 5.10 11.70 4.50
C THR A 140 5.07 12.02 5.98
N TYR A 141 6.14 11.71 6.66
CA TYR A 141 6.33 11.94 8.10
C TYR A 141 7.61 12.72 8.34
N ASP A 142 7.61 13.54 9.39
CA ASP A 142 8.82 14.11 9.99
C ASP A 142 9.08 13.35 11.29
N LEU A 143 10.10 12.49 11.30
CA LEU A 143 10.34 11.52 12.36
C LEU A 143 11.65 11.79 13.10
N ALA A 144 11.68 11.51 14.39
CA ALA A 144 12.91 11.43 15.16
C ALA A 144 13.69 10.15 14.80
N LYS A 145 14.99 10.13 15.12
CA LYS A 145 15.83 8.93 14.92
C LYS A 145 15.30 7.77 15.76
N GLY A 146 15.09 6.63 15.13
CA GLY A 146 14.57 5.43 15.77
C GLY A 146 13.05 5.43 15.97
N GLU A 147 12.36 6.46 15.50
CA GLU A 147 10.91 6.54 15.58
C GLU A 147 10.26 5.54 14.64
N GLN A 148 9.13 4.97 15.10
CA GLN A 148 8.44 3.88 14.42
C GLN A 148 7.09 4.33 13.87
N VAL A 149 6.74 3.79 12.72
CA VAL A 149 5.39 3.84 12.16
C VAL A 149 4.91 2.41 12.01
N GLU A 150 3.75 2.10 12.60
CA GLU A 150 3.08 0.83 12.44
C GLU A 150 1.94 0.95 11.44
N VAL A 151 1.81 -0.07 10.61
CA VAL A 151 0.80 -0.18 9.56
C VAL A 151 0.04 -1.48 9.77
N GLN A 152 -1.26 -1.43 9.71
CA GLN A 152 -2.13 -2.60 9.71
C GLN A 152 -2.83 -2.71 8.36
N VAL A 153 -2.88 -3.92 7.81
CA VAL A 153 -3.58 -4.21 6.56
C VAL A 153 -4.55 -5.36 6.79
N GLY A 154 -5.82 -5.12 6.49
CA GLY A 154 -6.85 -6.16 6.45
C GLY A 154 -7.26 -6.42 5.01
N VAL A 155 -7.51 -7.68 4.66
CA VAL A 155 -7.92 -8.07 3.32
C VAL A 155 -9.17 -8.93 3.32
N SER A 156 -9.89 -8.90 2.19
CA SER A 156 -11.06 -9.74 1.94
C SER A 156 -11.23 -9.95 0.43
N PHE A 157 -11.77 -11.08 0.03
CA PHE A 157 -12.20 -11.34 -1.35
C PHE A 157 -13.70 -11.08 -1.57
N VAL A 158 -14.38 -10.52 -0.56
CA VAL A 158 -15.84 -10.30 -0.59
C VAL A 158 -16.18 -8.82 -0.71
N SER A 159 -15.65 -7.98 0.22
CA SER A 159 -15.94 -6.55 0.22
C SER A 159 -14.94 -5.77 1.08
N ILE A 160 -14.97 -4.44 1.00
CA ILE A 160 -14.22 -3.52 1.86
C ILE A 160 -14.66 -3.67 3.32
N GLU A 161 -15.97 -3.82 3.56
CA GLU A 161 -16.54 -4.07 4.91
C GLU A 161 -16.00 -5.39 5.47
N GLY A 162 -15.89 -6.43 4.63
CA GLY A 162 -15.28 -7.70 4.99
C GLY A 162 -13.80 -7.55 5.37
N ALA A 163 -13.01 -6.76 4.61
CA ALA A 163 -11.63 -6.47 4.93
C ALA A 163 -11.51 -5.72 6.27
N ARG A 164 -12.39 -4.76 6.52
CA ARG A 164 -12.47 -4.01 7.78
C ARG A 164 -12.84 -4.91 8.96
N ALA A 165 -13.81 -5.79 8.78
CA ALA A 165 -14.21 -6.75 9.81
C ALA A 165 -13.07 -7.71 10.17
N ASN A 166 -12.36 -8.23 9.16
CA ASN A 166 -11.18 -9.07 9.35
C ASN A 166 -10.08 -8.33 10.12
N LEU A 167 -9.78 -7.09 9.72
CA LEU A 167 -8.81 -6.25 10.40
C LEU A 167 -9.17 -6.02 11.87
N ASN A 168 -10.42 -5.68 12.16
CA ASN A 168 -10.88 -5.44 13.52
C ASN A 168 -10.86 -6.71 14.40
N ALA A 169 -11.11 -7.87 13.80
CA ALA A 169 -11.09 -9.14 14.52
C ALA A 169 -9.68 -9.63 14.87
N GLU A 170 -8.73 -9.40 13.96
CA GLU A 170 -7.38 -9.96 14.05
C GLU A 170 -6.34 -8.99 14.61
N GLN A 171 -6.58 -7.67 14.52
CA GLN A 171 -5.68 -6.61 14.99
C GLN A 171 -6.37 -5.75 16.05
N GLN A 172 -6.12 -6.05 17.31
CA GLN A 172 -6.67 -5.31 18.43
C GLN A 172 -5.73 -4.17 18.87
N GLY A 173 -5.75 -3.08 18.09
CA GLY A 173 -4.86 -1.93 18.30
C GLY A 173 -3.46 -2.15 17.72
N PHE A 174 -2.67 -1.09 17.74
CA PHE A 174 -1.29 -1.10 17.25
C PHE A 174 -0.38 -1.68 18.33
N ASN A 175 -0.02 -2.94 18.18
CA ASN A 175 0.86 -3.67 19.11
C ASN A 175 1.58 -4.80 18.38
N PHE A 176 2.64 -4.43 17.69
CA PHE A 176 3.44 -5.36 16.89
C PHE A 176 4.06 -6.51 17.73
N ASP A 177 4.36 -6.29 18.99
CA ASP A 177 5.09 -7.25 19.84
C ASP A 177 4.17 -8.28 20.54
N LYS A 178 2.86 -8.20 20.36
CA LYS A 178 1.89 -9.19 20.82
C LYS A 178 1.60 -10.24 19.78
#